data_cea35fc0dc35a0b1b799e0201ee2adef
#
_entry.id   cea35fc0dc35a0b1b799e0201ee2adef
#
_cell.length_a   1.000
_cell.length_b   1.000
_cell.length_c   1.000
_cell.angle_alpha   90.00
_cell.angle_beta   90.00
_cell.angle_gamma   90.00
#
_symmetry.space_group_name_H-M   'P 1'
#
loop_
_entity.id
_entity.type
_entity.pdbx_description
1 polymer ?
#
loop_
_entity_poly.entity_id
_entity_poly.type
_entity_poly.pdbx_seq_one_letter_code
_entity_poly.pdbx_strand_id
1 'polypeptide(L)'
;KEEVNPGDPDAEDDTAEPEGTEEARYDTSSFQKGKVTLCVNRGTVEADTNVGGIVGQVATEYDFDPEDDITLTGTESFDVEQTVKAVIRDSRNLGDVTGKKDYVGGVVGKAEYGAVISCESYAPVESTGGSYVGGIAGSASYAIRSCYSMGRITGKNNIGGIAGEG
;
A
#
# COMPACT_ATOMS: atom_id res chain seq x y z
N LYS A 1 -5.83 45.47 46.14
CA LYS A 1 -5.34 44.13 46.54
C LYS A 1 -6.34 43.14 45.98
N GLU A 2 -6.04 42.61 44.82
CA GLU A 2 -6.79 41.48 44.25
C GLU A 2 -6.19 40.19 44.77
N GLU A 3 -7.02 39.39 45.40
CA GLU A 3 -6.71 38.05 45.82
C GLU A 3 -6.59 37.15 44.58
N VAL A 4 -5.41 36.58 44.38
CA VAL A 4 -5.18 35.50 43.39
C VAL A 4 -5.75 34.23 44.00
N ASN A 5 -6.81 33.71 43.40
CA ASN A 5 -7.38 32.42 43.71
C ASN A 5 -6.44 31.31 43.22
N PRO A 6 -5.85 30.48 44.11
CA PRO A 6 -5.03 29.34 43.65
C PRO A 6 -5.93 28.27 43.06
N GLY A 7 -5.55 27.83 41.85
CA GLY A 7 -6.28 26.99 40.94
C GLY A 7 -7.05 25.85 41.53
N ASP A 8 -8.21 25.67 40.92
CA ASP A 8 -9.11 24.53 41.09
C ASP A 8 -8.36 23.24 40.73
N PRO A 9 -8.20 22.27 41.67
CA PRO A 9 -7.54 21.01 41.41
C PRO A 9 -8.37 20.06 40.54
N ASP A 10 -9.58 20.44 40.12
CA ASP A 10 -10.48 19.66 39.29
C ASP A 10 -10.59 20.21 37.84
N ALA A 11 -9.66 21.06 37.41
CA ALA A 11 -9.48 21.32 36.02
C ALA A 11 -8.97 20.03 35.36
N GLU A 12 -9.89 19.20 34.96
CA GLU A 12 -9.61 18.08 34.06
C GLU A 12 -8.90 18.65 32.83
N ASP A 13 -7.65 18.21 32.67
CA ASP A 13 -6.86 18.45 31.47
C ASP A 13 -7.59 17.78 30.30
N ASP A 14 -8.45 18.55 29.63
CA ASP A 14 -9.20 18.13 28.45
C ASP A 14 -8.27 18.11 27.21
N THR A 15 -7.07 17.55 27.40
CA THR A 15 -6.26 17.00 26.33
C THR A 15 -6.68 15.55 26.10
N ALA A 16 -7.98 15.31 25.93
CA ALA A 16 -8.44 14.13 25.24
C ALA A 16 -7.92 14.21 23.81
N GLU A 17 -6.81 13.56 23.57
CA GLU A 17 -6.43 13.20 22.21
C GLU A 17 -7.66 12.55 21.56
N PRO A 18 -8.01 12.91 20.32
CA PRO A 18 -9.17 12.32 19.68
C PRO A 18 -8.92 10.81 19.61
N GLU A 19 -9.58 10.06 20.49
CA GLU A 19 -9.71 8.61 20.44
C GLU A 19 -10.47 8.18 19.18
N GLY A 20 -9.80 8.28 18.12
CA GLY A 20 -10.12 7.78 16.81
C GLY A 20 -8.81 7.64 16.11
N THR A 21 -7.94 6.81 16.69
CA THR A 21 -6.62 6.57 16.14
C THR A 21 -6.75 6.27 14.67
N GLU A 22 -5.94 6.94 13.85
CA GLU A 22 -5.84 6.66 12.42
C GLU A 22 -5.67 5.15 12.15
N GLU A 23 -5.18 4.39 13.13
CA GLU A 23 -5.08 2.94 13.11
C GLU A 23 -6.45 2.24 12.98
N ALA A 24 -7.49 2.72 13.65
CA ALA A 24 -8.83 2.15 13.54
C ALA A 24 -9.40 2.29 12.12
N ARG A 25 -9.04 3.38 11.42
CA ARG A 25 -9.46 3.61 10.03
C ARG A 25 -8.82 2.64 9.04
N TYR A 26 -7.71 2.02 9.42
CA TYR A 26 -6.94 1.06 8.59
C TYR A 26 -6.91 -0.34 9.21
N ASP A 27 -7.80 -0.63 10.14
CA ASP A 27 -7.97 -2.00 10.62
C ASP A 27 -8.48 -2.89 9.49
N THR A 28 -7.59 -3.71 8.99
CA THR A 28 -7.85 -4.67 7.90
C THR A 28 -8.03 -6.09 8.43
N SER A 29 -8.13 -6.27 9.74
CA SER A 29 -8.20 -7.59 10.37
C SER A 29 -9.42 -8.39 9.94
N SER A 30 -10.54 -7.72 9.67
CA SER A 30 -11.79 -8.31 9.21
C SER A 30 -11.84 -8.63 7.70
N PHE A 31 -10.87 -8.16 6.91
CA PHE A 31 -10.87 -8.35 5.47
C PHE A 31 -10.50 -9.80 5.13
N GLN A 32 -11.37 -10.49 4.45
CA GLN A 32 -11.16 -11.89 4.06
C GLN A 32 -10.65 -12.05 2.62
N LYS A 33 -10.82 -11.04 1.77
CA LYS A 33 -10.42 -11.07 0.35
C LYS A 33 -9.44 -9.95 0.04
N GLY A 34 -8.57 -10.16 -0.95
CA GLY A 34 -7.61 -9.15 -1.40
C GLY A 34 -6.52 -8.81 -0.38
N LYS A 35 -6.19 -9.73 0.53
CA LYS A 35 -5.24 -9.52 1.61
C LYS A 35 -3.94 -10.29 1.38
N VAL A 36 -2.82 -9.56 1.27
CA VAL A 36 -1.46 -10.10 1.22
C VAL A 36 -0.73 -9.63 2.48
N THR A 37 -0.43 -10.55 3.40
CA THR A 37 0.15 -10.19 4.70
C THR A 37 1.27 -11.12 5.12
N LEU A 38 2.23 -10.57 5.90
CA LEU A 38 3.32 -11.31 6.51
C LEU A 38 4.20 -12.08 5.52
N CYS A 39 4.26 -11.59 4.27
CA CYS A 39 5.08 -12.20 3.23
C CYS A 39 6.53 -11.73 3.32
N VAL A 40 7.46 -12.64 3.07
CA VAL A 40 8.88 -12.31 3.00
C VAL A 40 9.48 -12.88 1.72
N ASN A 41 9.93 -11.98 0.84
CA ASN A 41 10.73 -12.36 -0.32
C ASN A 41 12.22 -12.28 0.02
N ARG A 42 12.97 -13.31 -0.33
CA ARG A 42 14.43 -13.38 -0.19
C ARG A 42 15.14 -13.67 -1.52
N GLY A 43 14.37 -13.96 -2.56
CA GLY A 43 14.88 -14.26 -3.89
C GLY A 43 14.79 -13.07 -4.83
N THR A 44 15.61 -13.07 -5.88
CA THR A 44 15.54 -12.08 -6.95
C THR A 44 14.23 -12.23 -7.74
N VAL A 45 13.59 -11.11 -8.06
CA VAL A 45 12.41 -11.03 -8.91
C VAL A 45 12.76 -10.29 -10.18
N GLU A 46 12.57 -10.93 -11.33
CA GLU A 46 12.80 -10.33 -12.64
C GLU A 46 11.57 -10.51 -13.54
N ALA A 47 11.09 -9.44 -14.16
CA ALA A 47 10.00 -9.49 -15.12
C ALA A 47 10.03 -8.29 -16.06
N ASP A 48 9.07 -8.21 -17.00
CA ASP A 48 9.03 -7.12 -17.97
C ASP A 48 8.39 -5.86 -17.40
N THR A 49 7.20 -5.97 -16.80
CA THR A 49 6.40 -4.83 -16.32
C THR A 49 5.61 -5.21 -15.07
N ASN A 50 5.15 -4.22 -14.30
CA ASN A 50 4.41 -4.42 -13.05
C ASN A 50 5.15 -5.36 -12.09
N VAL A 51 6.40 -5.05 -11.79
CA VAL A 51 7.28 -5.93 -11.01
C VAL A 51 7.34 -5.46 -9.57
N GLY A 52 6.98 -6.33 -8.66
CA GLY A 52 7.12 -6.08 -7.22
C GLY A 52 7.72 -7.27 -6.50
N GLY A 53 8.49 -7.02 -5.46
CA GLY A 53 9.12 -8.08 -4.67
C GLY A 53 8.11 -8.99 -3.96
N ILE A 54 6.89 -8.52 -3.72
CA ILE A 54 5.80 -9.27 -3.07
C ILE A 54 4.60 -9.41 -4.02
N VAL A 55 4.18 -8.33 -4.69
CA VAL A 55 2.99 -8.30 -5.54
C VAL A 55 3.33 -7.59 -6.84
N GLY A 56 3.05 -8.19 -7.98
CA GLY A 56 3.23 -7.55 -9.28
C GLY A 56 2.20 -6.44 -9.50
N GLN A 57 0.93 -6.77 -9.40
CA GLN A 57 -0.16 -5.81 -9.60
C GLN A 57 -1.35 -6.09 -8.66
N VAL A 58 -1.98 -5.02 -8.19
CA VAL A 58 -3.29 -5.04 -7.54
C VAL A 58 -4.25 -4.27 -8.44
N ALA A 59 -5.17 -4.97 -9.06
CA ALA A 59 -6.18 -4.42 -9.97
C ALA A 59 -7.53 -5.10 -9.75
N THR A 60 -8.60 -4.46 -10.17
CA THR A 60 -9.91 -5.13 -10.31
C THR A 60 -9.87 -6.05 -11.52
N GLU A 61 -10.40 -7.23 -11.35
CA GLU A 61 -10.67 -8.12 -12.45
C GLU A 61 -11.92 -7.60 -13.20
N TYR A 62 -11.73 -7.29 -14.49
CA TYR A 62 -12.82 -6.85 -15.38
C TYR A 62 -13.28 -8.00 -16.30
N ASP A 63 -12.82 -9.22 -16.04
CA ASP A 63 -13.25 -10.38 -16.79
C ASP A 63 -14.64 -10.80 -16.28
N PHE A 64 -15.67 -10.30 -16.96
CA PHE A 64 -17.02 -10.79 -16.76
C PHE A 64 -17.09 -12.20 -17.34
N ASP A 65 -17.08 -13.21 -16.49
CA ASP A 65 -17.47 -14.56 -16.91
C ASP A 65 -19.00 -14.57 -17.13
N PRO A 66 -19.49 -14.62 -18.40
CA PRO A 66 -20.93 -14.57 -18.66
C PRO A 66 -21.71 -15.73 -18.06
N GLU A 67 -21.04 -16.81 -17.64
CA GLU A 67 -21.69 -17.98 -17.06
C GLU A 67 -21.91 -17.81 -15.55
N ASP A 68 -21.01 -17.11 -14.84
CA ASP A 68 -21.16 -16.82 -13.42
C ASP A 68 -21.96 -15.54 -13.15
N ASP A 69 -21.91 -14.55 -14.06
CA ASP A 69 -22.55 -13.26 -13.87
C ASP A 69 -24.05 -13.23 -14.19
N ILE A 70 -24.59 -14.25 -14.91
CA ILE A 70 -26.02 -14.34 -15.21
C ILE A 70 -26.88 -14.59 -13.95
N THR A 71 -26.30 -15.04 -12.86
CA THR A 71 -27.01 -15.23 -11.58
C THR A 71 -27.13 -13.96 -10.73
N LEU A 72 -26.47 -12.86 -11.14
CA LEU A 72 -26.53 -11.56 -10.44
C LEU A 72 -27.69 -10.68 -10.97
N THR A 73 -28.92 -11.21 -10.99
CA THR A 73 -30.13 -10.39 -11.24
C THR A 73 -30.58 -9.64 -9.97
N GLY A 74 -29.64 -9.14 -9.20
CA GLY A 74 -29.86 -8.16 -8.16
C GLY A 74 -29.14 -6.88 -8.51
N THR A 75 -29.75 -5.75 -8.22
CA THR A 75 -29.15 -4.41 -8.28
C THR A 75 -27.96 -4.31 -7.30
N GLU A 76 -26.96 -5.13 -7.49
CA GLU A 76 -25.70 -5.02 -6.80
C GLU A 76 -24.93 -3.91 -7.49
N SER A 77 -25.01 -2.71 -6.94
CA SER A 77 -24.08 -1.64 -7.28
C SER A 77 -22.68 -2.20 -7.07
N PHE A 78 -21.87 -2.11 -8.11
CA PHE A 78 -20.44 -2.44 -8.09
C PHE A 78 -19.87 -1.93 -6.76
N ASP A 79 -19.51 -2.85 -5.86
CA ASP A 79 -19.17 -2.46 -4.50
C ASP A 79 -17.77 -1.87 -4.47
N VAL A 80 -17.70 -0.56 -4.66
CA VAL A 80 -16.47 0.24 -4.53
C VAL A 80 -15.79 -0.04 -3.18
N GLU A 81 -16.55 -0.45 -2.18
CA GLU A 81 -16.04 -0.82 -0.86
C GLU A 81 -15.17 -2.08 -0.90
N GLN A 82 -15.43 -3.06 -1.74
CA GLN A 82 -14.58 -4.24 -1.90
C GLN A 82 -13.23 -3.92 -2.56
N THR A 83 -13.23 -2.99 -3.48
CA THR A 83 -12.02 -2.56 -4.21
C THR A 83 -11.05 -1.82 -3.29
N VAL A 84 -11.57 -1.04 -2.35
CA VAL A 84 -10.76 -0.31 -1.37
C VAL A 84 -10.21 -1.21 -0.27
N LYS A 85 -10.77 -2.41 -0.08
CA LYS A 85 -10.38 -3.36 0.95
C LYS A 85 -9.15 -4.22 0.60
N ALA A 86 -8.65 -4.16 -0.63
CA ALA A 86 -7.39 -4.83 -0.96
C ALA A 86 -6.25 -4.22 -0.14
N VAL A 87 -5.43 -5.06 0.48
CA VAL A 87 -4.33 -4.58 1.32
C VAL A 87 -3.11 -5.46 1.22
N ILE A 88 -1.95 -4.81 1.07
CA ILE A 88 -0.63 -5.42 1.23
C ILE A 88 -0.07 -4.90 2.54
N ARG A 89 0.21 -5.78 3.49
CA ARG A 89 0.56 -5.33 4.84
C ARG A 89 1.62 -6.23 5.48
N ASP A 90 2.42 -5.62 6.37
CA ASP A 90 3.39 -6.31 7.22
C ASP A 90 4.32 -7.25 6.43
N SER A 91 4.66 -6.85 5.20
CA SER A 91 5.43 -7.67 4.26
C SER A 91 6.79 -7.06 3.99
N ARG A 92 7.77 -7.93 3.71
CA ARG A 92 9.16 -7.52 3.61
C ARG A 92 9.83 -8.08 2.37
N ASN A 93 10.47 -7.20 1.59
CA ASN A 93 11.32 -7.60 0.48
C ASN A 93 12.81 -7.46 0.84
N LEU A 94 13.55 -8.55 0.72
CA LEU A 94 14.99 -8.64 0.94
C LEU A 94 15.75 -9.05 -0.33
N GLY A 95 15.04 -9.33 -1.41
CA GLY A 95 15.60 -9.76 -2.69
C GLY A 95 15.55 -8.65 -3.74
N ASP A 96 16.50 -8.67 -4.65
CA ASP A 96 16.60 -7.70 -5.74
C ASP A 96 15.36 -7.73 -6.63
N VAL A 97 14.90 -6.57 -7.08
CA VAL A 97 13.75 -6.44 -7.98
C VAL A 97 14.18 -5.73 -9.25
N THR A 98 14.06 -6.41 -10.38
CA THR A 98 14.44 -5.90 -11.69
C THR A 98 13.29 -5.97 -12.68
N GLY A 99 12.91 -4.82 -13.22
CA GLY A 99 11.97 -4.68 -14.33
C GLY A 99 12.66 -4.26 -15.62
N LYS A 100 12.11 -4.65 -16.78
CA LYS A 100 12.61 -4.15 -18.07
C LYS A 100 11.89 -2.88 -18.50
N LYS A 101 10.65 -2.69 -18.04
CA LYS A 101 9.73 -1.60 -18.40
C LYS A 101 9.19 -0.91 -17.17
N ASP A 102 7.98 -0.38 -17.28
CA ASP A 102 7.34 0.48 -16.28
C ASP A 102 6.81 -0.29 -15.05
N TYR A 103 6.61 0.45 -13.98
CA TYR A 103 5.99 0.04 -12.72
C TYR A 103 6.80 -1.03 -11.97
N VAL A 104 7.92 -0.60 -11.44
CA VAL A 104 8.80 -1.45 -10.63
C VAL A 104 8.84 -0.94 -9.19
N GLY A 105 8.50 -1.78 -8.25
CA GLY A 105 8.50 -1.43 -6.83
C GLY A 105 9.12 -2.52 -5.95
N GLY A 106 9.73 -2.11 -4.86
CA GLY A 106 10.35 -3.06 -3.94
C GLY A 106 9.35 -4.02 -3.29
N VAL A 107 8.10 -3.61 -3.14
CA VAL A 107 7.01 -4.42 -2.59
C VAL A 107 5.95 -4.67 -3.65
N VAL A 108 5.44 -3.65 -4.29
CA VAL A 108 4.39 -3.74 -5.30
C VAL A 108 4.79 -3.00 -6.59
N GLY A 109 4.59 -3.62 -7.74
CA GLY A 109 4.81 -2.97 -9.03
C GLY A 109 3.78 -1.88 -9.29
N LYS A 110 2.50 -2.24 -9.35
CA LYS A 110 1.40 -1.31 -9.58
C LYS A 110 0.22 -1.61 -8.67
N ALA A 111 -0.19 -0.65 -7.86
CA ALA A 111 -1.38 -0.73 -7.01
C ALA A 111 -2.43 0.25 -7.53
N GLU A 112 -3.37 -0.22 -8.35
CA GLU A 112 -4.50 0.57 -8.85
C GLU A 112 -5.53 0.81 -7.75
N TYR A 113 -5.60 -0.10 -6.80
CA TYR A 113 -6.51 -0.07 -5.66
C TYR A 113 -5.82 -0.54 -4.39
N GLY A 114 -6.48 -0.31 -3.26
CA GLY A 114 -6.03 -0.82 -1.98
C GLY A 114 -4.91 -0.02 -1.33
N ALA A 115 -4.43 -0.50 -0.20
CA ALA A 115 -3.42 0.17 0.59
C ALA A 115 -2.17 -0.70 0.79
N VAL A 116 -1.02 -0.06 0.87
CA VAL A 116 0.26 -0.69 1.23
C VAL A 116 0.65 -0.17 2.60
N ILE A 117 0.67 -1.06 3.60
CA ILE A 117 0.80 -0.67 5.01
C ILE A 117 1.91 -1.47 5.69
N SER A 118 2.76 -0.80 6.46
CA SER A 118 3.82 -1.44 7.27
C SER A 118 4.69 -2.41 6.46
N CYS A 119 5.03 -2.03 5.23
CA CYS A 119 5.86 -2.86 4.35
C CYS A 119 7.28 -2.30 4.25
N GLU A 120 8.24 -3.20 4.07
CA GLU A 120 9.65 -2.86 4.03
C GLU A 120 10.33 -3.42 2.79
N SER A 121 11.26 -2.65 2.20
CA SER A 121 12.13 -3.10 1.11
C SER A 121 13.57 -2.71 1.39
N TYR A 122 14.47 -3.68 1.41
CA TYR A 122 15.88 -3.51 1.75
C TYR A 122 16.82 -3.74 0.57
N ALA A 123 16.33 -4.31 -0.50
CA ALA A 123 17.13 -4.68 -1.65
C ALA A 123 17.04 -3.63 -2.78
N PRO A 124 17.97 -3.65 -3.74
CA PRO A 124 17.90 -2.82 -4.93
C PRO A 124 16.62 -3.01 -5.73
N VAL A 125 16.11 -1.91 -6.28
CA VAL A 125 14.96 -1.87 -7.18
C VAL A 125 15.38 -1.16 -8.46
N GLU A 126 15.32 -1.86 -9.59
CA GLU A 126 15.80 -1.36 -10.86
C GLU A 126 14.79 -1.55 -11.99
N SER A 127 14.58 -0.53 -12.80
CA SER A 127 14.03 -0.68 -14.14
C SER A 127 15.11 -0.35 -15.18
N THR A 128 15.41 -1.31 -16.05
CA THR A 128 16.49 -1.14 -17.05
C THR A 128 16.10 -0.23 -18.21
N GLY A 129 14.81 -0.02 -18.45
CA GLY A 129 14.36 0.79 -19.59
C GLY A 129 13.07 1.58 -19.35
N GLY A 130 12.40 1.41 -18.22
CA GLY A 130 11.11 2.00 -17.91
C GLY A 130 11.14 3.11 -16.88
N SER A 131 9.95 3.58 -16.59
CA SER A 131 9.62 4.66 -15.66
C SER A 131 8.78 4.13 -14.49
N TYR A 132 8.46 5.00 -13.53
CA TYR A 132 7.66 4.66 -12.36
C TYR A 132 8.33 3.59 -11.49
N VAL A 133 9.47 3.98 -10.92
CA VAL A 133 10.25 3.09 -10.05
C VAL A 133 10.24 3.62 -8.63
N GLY A 134 9.81 2.80 -7.71
CA GLY A 134 9.72 3.19 -6.30
C GLY A 134 10.30 2.14 -5.35
N GLY A 135 10.79 2.62 -4.22
CA GLY A 135 11.36 1.71 -3.21
C GLY A 135 10.33 0.78 -2.57
N ILE A 136 9.07 1.17 -2.57
CA ILE A 136 7.92 0.37 -2.12
C ILE A 136 6.99 0.06 -3.29
N ALA A 137 6.53 1.08 -4.02
CA ALA A 137 5.59 0.91 -5.12
C ALA A 137 6.10 1.59 -6.39
N GLY A 138 5.98 0.95 -7.54
CA GLY A 138 6.18 1.60 -8.83
C GLY A 138 5.12 2.68 -9.05
N SER A 139 3.85 2.33 -8.86
CA SER A 139 2.72 3.26 -8.81
C SER A 139 1.71 2.82 -7.76
N ALA A 140 1.08 3.79 -7.09
CA ALA A 140 0.03 3.53 -6.11
C ALA A 140 -1.02 4.64 -6.13
N SER A 141 -2.27 4.30 -6.48
CA SER A 141 -3.39 5.23 -6.57
C SER A 141 -4.06 5.52 -5.22
N TYR A 142 -3.67 4.79 -4.16
CA TYR A 142 -4.22 4.93 -2.81
C TYR A 142 -3.11 5.04 -1.76
N ALA A 143 -3.41 4.72 -0.52
CA ALA A 143 -2.53 5.00 0.60
C ALA A 143 -1.30 4.07 0.66
N ILE A 144 -0.12 4.66 0.83
CA ILE A 144 1.08 3.99 1.32
C ILE A 144 1.34 4.54 2.72
N ARG A 145 1.37 3.67 3.75
CA ARG A 145 1.54 4.09 5.14
C ARG A 145 2.56 3.24 5.88
N SER A 146 3.33 3.89 6.76
CA SER A 146 4.29 3.23 7.64
C SER A 146 5.25 2.30 6.88
N CYS A 147 5.55 2.64 5.62
CA CYS A 147 6.43 1.84 4.77
C CYS A 147 7.85 2.40 4.77
N TYR A 148 8.81 1.52 4.56
CA TYR A 148 10.21 1.85 4.65
C TYR A 148 11.01 1.23 3.48
N SER A 149 11.90 2.02 2.89
CA SER A 149 12.81 1.54 1.84
C SER A 149 14.25 1.98 2.10
N MET A 150 15.19 1.06 1.98
CA MET A 150 16.64 1.32 2.09
C MET A 150 17.41 0.98 0.81
N GLY A 151 16.80 0.28 -0.14
CA GLY A 151 17.46 -0.18 -1.34
C GLY A 151 17.85 0.97 -2.27
N ARG A 152 18.85 0.73 -3.12
CA ARG A 152 19.16 1.61 -4.24
C ARG A 152 18.05 1.52 -5.27
N ILE A 153 17.57 2.66 -5.76
CA ILE A 153 16.48 2.73 -6.74
C ILE A 153 17.05 3.32 -8.04
N THR A 154 16.81 2.63 -9.16
CA THR A 154 17.33 3.02 -10.47
C THR A 154 16.25 2.86 -11.53
N GLY A 155 16.12 3.83 -12.41
CA GLY A 155 15.16 3.81 -13.52
C GLY A 155 15.36 4.98 -14.46
N LYS A 156 14.48 5.14 -15.45
CA LYS A 156 14.59 6.18 -16.47
C LYS A 156 13.95 7.49 -16.06
N ASN A 157 12.69 7.45 -15.63
CA ASN A 157 11.93 8.61 -15.18
C ASN A 157 11.03 8.23 -14.02
N ASN A 158 10.47 9.21 -13.31
CA ASN A 158 9.52 9.03 -12.23
C ASN A 158 10.05 8.04 -11.18
N ILE A 159 11.17 8.44 -10.57
CA ILE A 159 11.85 7.63 -9.57
C ILE A 159 11.61 8.25 -8.21
N GLY A 160 11.07 7.48 -7.28
CA GLY A 160 10.78 7.92 -5.92
C GLY A 160 11.35 6.99 -4.85
N GLY A 161 11.72 7.55 -3.71
CA GLY A 161 12.21 6.76 -2.57
C GLY A 161 11.17 5.77 -2.02
N ILE A 162 9.89 6.11 -2.14
CA ILE A 162 8.75 5.27 -1.73
C ILE A 162 7.92 4.86 -2.93
N ALA A 163 7.39 5.81 -3.71
CA ALA A 163 6.60 5.54 -4.91
C ALA A 163 7.18 6.29 -6.10
N GLY A 164 7.15 5.68 -7.29
CA GLY A 164 7.48 6.33 -8.55
C GLY A 164 6.35 7.25 -9.02
N GLU A 165 5.10 6.86 -8.73
CA GLU A 165 3.88 7.62 -8.98
C GLU A 165 2.87 7.39 -7.87
N GLY A 166 2.15 8.44 -7.48
CA GLY A 166 1.14 8.40 -6.44
C GLY A 166 0.20 9.59 -6.46
#